data_09850899d1e996cbd496d20412ec7fdf
#
_entry.id   09850899d1e996cbd496d20412ec7fdf
#
_cell.length_a   1.000
_cell.length_b   1.000
_cell.length_c   1.000
_cell.angle_alpha   90.00
_cell.angle_beta   90.00
_cell.angle_gamma   90.00
#
_symmetry.space_group_name_H-M   'P 1'
#
loop_
_entity.id
_entity.type
_entity.pdbx_description
1 polymer ?
#
loop_
_entity_poly.entity_id
_entity_poly.type
_entity_poly.pdbx_seq_one_letter_code
_entity_poly.pdbx_strand_id
1 'polypeptide(L)'
;MSEHLTIGFLPLMDACLPILAQEHGFAREEGLQLSFQRDKSWATVLDHLLYGHVDASHLLAPLAIATTLGLGRPAQPLCAPFALGLNGNAITVSNELAAQITTPGLLGDPAEIGARLKPIALARKTEGRPLRFAKTHRYSCHNYMQRYWLAGCGIRPGEDVEMTVVPPPFMSDALAAGEIDGYCVADPWDSMAVDAGHGTIILATSQIWRRGTEKVLAVRRPHLESKRDVFEALIRAMRKAAAQSVDPEAFRENAAILARDEYIGVDKAILLRSISENLVLSNGKPPVHFPDFMFQYGEAANFPWMSHGGWLYTQMARWGQTQFSDADYEAACGVFRADVYRSALRETGDVLPGANSKVEGSLDRIMPVPTEQGEMVLSDNRFFDGHTFDPDRPRDYLSSFRF
;
A
#
# COMPACT_ATOMS: atom_id res chain seq x y z
N MET A 1 -27.49 -15.70 -14.97
CA MET A 1 -27.76 -14.67 -13.95
C MET A 1 -26.39 -14.17 -13.50
N SER A 2 -26.18 -12.86 -13.37
CA SER A 2 -24.92 -12.31 -12.86
C SER A 2 -24.84 -12.51 -11.35
N GLU A 3 -23.66 -12.93 -10.85
CA GLU A 3 -23.37 -12.97 -9.42
C GLU A 3 -23.13 -11.55 -8.91
N HIS A 4 -23.68 -11.24 -7.73
CA HIS A 4 -23.53 -9.93 -7.11
C HIS A 4 -22.53 -10.00 -5.97
N LEU A 5 -21.54 -9.08 -5.97
CA LEU A 5 -20.55 -8.93 -4.91
C LEU A 5 -20.55 -7.49 -4.38
N THR A 6 -20.49 -7.34 -3.07
CA THR A 6 -20.27 -6.05 -2.41
C THR A 6 -18.84 -5.94 -1.93
N ILE A 7 -18.18 -4.84 -2.29
CA ILE A 7 -16.77 -4.58 -1.93
C ILE A 7 -16.69 -3.39 -0.98
N GLY A 8 -16.13 -3.62 0.21
CA GLY A 8 -15.84 -2.58 1.18
C GLY A 8 -14.55 -1.83 0.83
N PHE A 9 -14.52 -0.50 0.98
CA PHE A 9 -13.31 0.27 0.65
C PHE A 9 -13.22 1.60 1.41
N LEU A 10 -12.01 2.14 1.50
CA LEU A 10 -11.75 3.55 1.81
C LEU A 10 -11.54 4.34 0.52
N PRO A 11 -11.90 5.65 0.51
CA PRO A 11 -11.70 6.53 -0.64
C PRO A 11 -10.22 6.90 -0.81
N LEU A 12 -9.47 5.99 -1.41
CA LEU A 12 -8.03 6.07 -1.71
C LEU A 12 -7.80 5.63 -3.15
N MET A 13 -6.73 6.12 -3.78
CA MET A 13 -6.42 5.79 -5.17
C MET A 13 -6.20 4.30 -5.42
N ASP A 14 -5.65 3.60 -4.45
CA ASP A 14 -5.40 2.16 -4.52
C ASP A 14 -6.66 1.28 -4.41
N ALA A 15 -7.85 1.88 -4.19
CA ALA A 15 -9.14 1.22 -4.33
C ALA A 15 -9.68 1.23 -5.78
N CYS A 16 -8.98 1.83 -6.75
CA CYS A 16 -9.50 2.08 -8.10
C CYS A 16 -9.81 0.79 -8.89
N LEU A 17 -9.03 -0.28 -8.75
CA LEU A 17 -9.15 -1.43 -9.65
C LEU A 17 -10.53 -2.13 -9.62
N PRO A 18 -11.14 -2.45 -8.48
CA PRO A 18 -12.50 -2.99 -8.47
C PRO A 18 -13.54 -1.97 -8.99
N ILE A 19 -13.36 -0.68 -8.72
CA ILE A 19 -14.24 0.38 -9.22
C ILE A 19 -14.18 0.44 -10.74
N LEU A 20 -12.98 0.53 -11.32
CA LEU A 20 -12.77 0.56 -12.76
C LEU A 20 -13.24 -0.75 -13.43
N ALA A 21 -13.08 -1.91 -12.76
CA ALA A 21 -13.61 -3.17 -13.27
C ALA A 21 -15.13 -3.15 -13.43
N GLN A 22 -15.85 -2.49 -12.52
CA GLN A 22 -17.31 -2.31 -12.64
C GLN A 22 -17.65 -1.29 -13.73
N GLU A 23 -17.05 -0.12 -13.71
CA GLU A 23 -17.42 1.03 -14.54
C GLU A 23 -17.09 0.83 -16.03
N HIS A 24 -15.95 0.17 -16.33
CA HIS A 24 -15.60 -0.19 -17.70
C HIS A 24 -16.28 -1.49 -18.19
N GLY A 25 -17.08 -2.14 -17.34
CA GLY A 25 -17.85 -3.32 -17.72
C GLY A 25 -17.07 -4.63 -17.66
N PHE A 26 -15.81 -4.66 -17.22
CA PHE A 26 -15.02 -5.88 -17.10
C PHE A 26 -15.64 -6.89 -16.13
N ALA A 27 -16.24 -6.42 -15.03
CA ALA A 27 -16.98 -7.28 -14.12
C ALA A 27 -18.17 -7.94 -14.82
N ARG A 28 -18.93 -7.20 -15.64
CA ARG A 28 -20.07 -7.73 -16.40
C ARG A 28 -19.64 -8.78 -17.45
N GLU A 29 -18.49 -8.59 -18.09
CA GLU A 29 -17.91 -9.58 -19.02
C GLU A 29 -17.62 -10.91 -18.34
N GLU A 30 -17.27 -10.88 -17.06
CA GLU A 30 -17.02 -12.07 -16.22
C GLU A 30 -18.28 -12.56 -15.49
N GLY A 31 -19.47 -12.05 -15.84
CA GLY A 31 -20.74 -12.44 -15.23
C GLY A 31 -20.98 -11.88 -13.84
N LEU A 32 -20.30 -10.79 -13.46
CA LEU A 32 -20.39 -10.17 -12.15
C LEU A 32 -21.08 -8.80 -12.20
N GLN A 33 -21.71 -8.44 -11.08
CA GLN A 33 -22.13 -7.08 -10.78
C GLN A 33 -21.53 -6.69 -9.44
N LEU A 34 -20.78 -5.57 -9.39
CA LEU A 34 -20.16 -5.07 -8.18
C LEU A 34 -20.94 -3.90 -7.60
N SER A 35 -21.07 -3.90 -6.28
CA SER A 35 -21.48 -2.72 -5.51
C SER A 35 -20.43 -2.38 -4.47
N PHE A 36 -20.46 -1.13 -3.96
CA PHE A 36 -19.38 -0.62 -3.13
C PHE A 36 -19.92 -0.06 -1.82
N GLN A 37 -19.28 -0.47 -0.71
CA GLN A 37 -19.50 0.06 0.62
C GLN A 37 -18.35 0.98 0.97
N ARG A 38 -18.57 2.30 0.92
CA ARG A 38 -17.58 3.31 1.27
C ARG A 38 -17.54 3.53 2.77
N ASP A 39 -16.37 3.41 3.36
CA ASP A 39 -16.12 3.58 4.78
C ASP A 39 -15.18 4.77 5.08
N LYS A 40 -15.05 5.10 6.38
CA LYS A 40 -14.23 6.22 6.86
C LYS A 40 -13.00 5.78 7.65
N SER A 41 -12.92 4.50 8.03
CA SER A 41 -11.81 3.95 8.81
C SER A 41 -11.50 2.51 8.45
N TRP A 42 -10.24 2.11 8.60
CA TRP A 42 -9.82 0.72 8.37
C TRP A 42 -10.47 -0.28 9.32
N ALA A 43 -10.81 0.16 10.54
CA ALA A 43 -11.54 -0.67 11.49
C ALA A 43 -12.94 -1.02 10.96
N THR A 44 -13.66 -0.04 10.41
CA THR A 44 -15.01 -0.23 9.86
C THR A 44 -14.98 -1.11 8.60
N VAL A 45 -14.02 -0.88 7.69
CA VAL A 45 -13.83 -1.75 6.51
C VAL A 45 -13.61 -3.20 6.92
N LEU A 46 -12.73 -3.42 7.91
CA LEU A 46 -12.47 -4.77 8.42
C LEU A 46 -13.71 -5.37 9.09
N ASP A 47 -14.41 -4.63 9.93
CA ASP A 47 -15.61 -5.13 10.64
C ASP A 47 -16.71 -5.51 9.64
N HIS A 48 -16.97 -4.69 8.61
CA HIS A 48 -17.92 -5.05 7.55
C HIS A 48 -17.55 -6.35 6.84
N LEU A 49 -16.24 -6.57 6.57
CA LEU A 49 -15.76 -7.82 6.00
C LEU A 49 -15.99 -9.00 6.94
N LEU A 50 -15.61 -8.87 8.21
CA LEU A 50 -15.68 -9.97 9.18
C LEU A 50 -17.10 -10.38 9.52
N TYR A 51 -18.02 -9.41 9.62
CA TYR A 51 -19.44 -9.68 9.88
C TYR A 51 -20.25 -10.07 8.64
N GLY A 52 -19.61 -10.08 7.45
CA GLY A 52 -20.27 -10.51 6.21
C GLY A 52 -21.20 -9.48 5.60
N HIS A 53 -21.07 -8.21 5.98
CA HIS A 53 -21.79 -7.12 5.32
C HIS A 53 -21.25 -6.86 3.91
N VAL A 54 -20.00 -7.21 3.66
CA VAL A 54 -19.37 -7.19 2.33
C VAL A 54 -18.72 -8.54 2.03
N ASP A 55 -18.59 -8.86 0.75
CA ASP A 55 -18.01 -10.11 0.27
C ASP A 55 -16.47 -10.06 0.27
N ALA A 56 -15.93 -8.93 -0.14
CA ALA A 56 -14.50 -8.64 -0.18
C ALA A 56 -14.23 -7.20 0.26
N SER A 57 -12.99 -6.87 0.53
CA SER A 57 -12.59 -5.50 0.87
C SER A 57 -11.24 -5.12 0.30
N HIS A 58 -11.13 -3.87 -0.14
CA HIS A 58 -9.87 -3.16 -0.23
C HIS A 58 -9.33 -3.00 1.19
N LEU A 59 -8.23 -3.68 1.51
CA LEU A 59 -7.74 -3.76 2.88
C LEU A 59 -6.22 -3.62 2.95
N LEU A 60 -5.74 -3.08 4.05
CA LEU A 60 -4.32 -3.08 4.41
C LEU A 60 -3.80 -4.51 4.51
N ALA A 61 -2.79 -4.87 3.73
CA ALA A 61 -2.20 -6.21 3.75
C ALA A 61 -1.74 -6.64 5.16
N PRO A 62 -1.05 -5.79 5.96
CA PRO A 62 -0.70 -6.15 7.33
C PRO A 62 -1.91 -6.37 8.24
N LEU A 63 -3.02 -5.66 8.01
CA LEU A 63 -4.23 -5.83 8.82
C LEU A 63 -4.90 -7.18 8.55
N ALA A 64 -4.88 -7.65 7.30
CA ALA A 64 -5.33 -9.00 6.94
C ALA A 64 -4.49 -10.08 7.67
N ILE A 65 -3.17 -9.92 7.71
CA ILE A 65 -2.26 -10.80 8.45
C ILE A 65 -2.56 -10.75 9.95
N ALA A 66 -2.59 -9.56 10.54
CA ALA A 66 -2.84 -9.37 11.97
C ALA A 66 -4.17 -9.98 12.42
N THR A 67 -5.22 -9.85 11.59
CA THR A 67 -6.54 -10.44 11.83
C THR A 67 -6.48 -11.98 11.78
N THR A 68 -5.77 -12.53 10.80
CA THR A 68 -5.58 -13.98 10.66
C THR A 68 -4.84 -14.57 11.86
N LEU A 69 -3.82 -13.87 12.37
CA LEU A 69 -3.02 -14.28 13.51
C LEU A 69 -3.68 -13.97 14.88
N GLY A 70 -4.80 -13.26 14.91
CA GLY A 70 -5.46 -12.90 16.17
C GLY A 70 -4.76 -11.78 16.94
N LEU A 71 -4.02 -10.91 16.27
CA LEU A 71 -3.31 -9.81 16.92
C LEU A 71 -4.27 -8.66 17.24
N GLY A 72 -4.58 -8.51 18.53
CA GLY A 72 -5.47 -7.45 19.04
C GLY A 72 -6.97 -7.73 18.93
N ARG A 73 -7.36 -8.89 18.37
CA ARG A 73 -8.75 -9.40 18.30
C ARG A 73 -8.73 -10.92 18.14
N PRO A 74 -9.86 -11.63 18.33
CA PRO A 74 -9.93 -13.06 18.02
C PRO A 74 -9.53 -13.34 16.58
N ALA A 75 -8.75 -14.40 16.35
CA ALA A 75 -8.27 -14.81 15.04
C ALA A 75 -9.44 -15.12 14.09
N GLN A 76 -9.39 -14.53 12.90
CA GLN A 76 -10.32 -14.83 11.81
C GLN A 76 -9.53 -14.96 10.50
N PRO A 77 -9.57 -16.12 9.84
CA PRO A 77 -8.74 -16.38 8.68
C PRO A 77 -9.21 -15.56 7.47
N LEU A 78 -8.34 -14.67 6.99
CA LEU A 78 -8.48 -13.91 5.76
C LEU A 78 -7.55 -14.45 4.68
N CYS A 79 -7.89 -14.15 3.44
CA CYS A 79 -7.12 -14.44 2.23
C CYS A 79 -6.95 -13.17 1.40
N ALA A 80 -5.80 -13.05 0.76
CA ALA A 80 -5.48 -12.00 -0.19
C ALA A 80 -5.12 -12.63 -1.55
N PRO A 81 -6.09 -12.90 -2.42
CA PRO A 81 -5.85 -13.54 -3.71
C PRO A 81 -5.38 -12.55 -4.80
N PHE A 82 -5.36 -11.24 -4.51
CA PHE A 82 -4.98 -10.20 -5.46
C PHE A 82 -4.34 -9.02 -4.71
N ALA A 83 -3.17 -8.57 -5.16
CA ALA A 83 -2.59 -7.31 -4.72
C ALA A 83 -3.17 -6.16 -5.56
N LEU A 84 -3.70 -5.12 -4.92
CA LEU A 84 -4.35 -3.99 -5.60
C LEU A 84 -3.34 -3.00 -6.21
N GLY A 85 -2.07 -3.28 -6.06
CA GLY A 85 -0.94 -2.52 -6.56
C GLY A 85 0.21 -2.49 -5.56
N LEU A 86 1.28 -1.85 -5.94
CA LEU A 86 2.46 -1.61 -5.11
C LEU A 86 2.62 -0.10 -4.88
N ASN A 87 3.10 0.30 -3.71
CA ASN A 87 3.35 1.69 -3.35
C ASN A 87 2.09 2.59 -3.38
N GLY A 88 2.19 3.84 -3.88
CA GLY A 88 1.08 4.80 -3.94
C GLY A 88 0.87 5.61 -2.66
N ASN A 89 1.86 5.60 -1.75
CA ASN A 89 1.84 6.41 -0.54
C ASN A 89 2.99 7.40 -0.53
N ALA A 90 2.82 8.50 0.21
CA ALA A 90 3.86 9.47 0.43
C ALA A 90 4.04 9.80 1.93
N ILE A 91 5.17 10.41 2.26
CA ILE A 91 5.42 11.04 3.54
C ILE A 91 5.31 12.55 3.33
N THR A 92 4.32 13.13 3.96
CA THR A 92 4.02 14.57 3.95
C THR A 92 4.35 15.14 5.33
N VAL A 93 5.03 16.29 5.37
CA VAL A 93 5.35 17.00 6.60
C VAL A 93 4.88 18.44 6.53
N SER A 94 4.83 19.15 7.66
CA SER A 94 4.54 20.57 7.69
C SER A 94 5.52 21.36 6.82
N ASN A 95 5.07 22.46 6.24
CA ASN A 95 5.92 23.29 5.38
C ASN A 95 7.15 23.84 6.14
N GLU A 96 6.99 24.09 7.44
CA GLU A 96 8.09 24.53 8.32
C GLU A 96 9.16 23.43 8.44
N LEU A 97 8.76 22.18 8.68
CA LEU A 97 9.70 21.08 8.78
C LEU A 97 10.33 20.78 7.41
N ALA A 98 9.53 20.79 6.34
CA ALA A 98 10.01 20.56 4.98
C ALA A 98 11.13 21.53 4.58
N ALA A 99 10.99 22.81 4.91
CA ALA A 99 11.99 23.84 4.61
C ALA A 99 13.35 23.59 5.28
N GLN A 100 13.38 22.82 6.36
CA GLN A 100 14.61 22.48 7.09
C GLN A 100 15.28 21.20 6.58
N ILE A 101 14.52 20.28 5.99
CA ILE A 101 15.03 18.94 5.67
C ILE A 101 15.09 18.62 4.17
N THR A 102 14.43 19.42 3.32
CA THR A 102 14.42 19.20 1.87
C THR A 102 14.41 20.52 1.10
N THR A 103 14.38 20.45 -0.22
CA THR A 103 14.08 21.58 -1.10
C THR A 103 12.64 21.42 -1.59
N PRO A 104 11.69 22.26 -1.15
CA PRO A 104 10.28 22.13 -1.52
C PRO A 104 10.05 22.11 -3.03
N GLY A 105 9.28 21.12 -3.50
CA GLY A 105 9.00 20.92 -4.93
C GLY A 105 10.01 20.03 -5.67
N LEU A 106 11.02 19.50 -4.97
CA LEU A 106 11.94 18.50 -5.50
C LEU A 106 11.84 17.20 -4.72
N LEU A 107 12.00 16.08 -5.42
CA LEU A 107 12.12 14.77 -4.79
C LEU A 107 13.48 14.69 -4.08
N GLY A 108 13.44 14.28 -2.82
CA GLY A 108 14.64 14.09 -2.02
C GLY A 108 15.12 12.64 -2.02
N ASP A 109 16.35 12.45 -1.57
CA ASP A 109 16.89 11.13 -1.24
C ASP A 109 16.47 10.75 0.18
N PRO A 110 15.99 9.51 0.44
CA PRO A 110 15.56 9.08 1.77
C PRO A 110 16.64 9.20 2.86
N ALA A 111 17.88 8.84 2.53
CA ALA A 111 18.99 8.91 3.49
C ALA A 111 19.40 10.36 3.79
N GLU A 112 19.44 11.23 2.77
CA GLU A 112 19.77 12.65 2.95
C GLU A 112 18.71 13.38 3.78
N ILE A 113 17.42 13.17 3.48
CA ILE A 113 16.31 13.76 4.25
C ILE A 113 16.36 13.26 5.69
N GLY A 114 16.56 11.96 5.89
CA GLY A 114 16.69 11.39 7.23
C GLY A 114 17.88 11.92 8.00
N ALA A 115 19.04 12.14 7.36
CA ALA A 115 20.21 12.73 7.98
C ALA A 115 19.96 14.18 8.46
N ARG A 116 19.15 14.96 7.73
CA ARG A 116 18.74 16.32 8.12
C ARG A 116 17.64 16.29 9.19
N LEU A 117 16.72 15.34 9.14
CA LEU A 117 15.64 15.18 10.12
C LEU A 117 16.15 14.76 11.49
N LYS A 118 17.16 13.89 11.55
CA LYS A 118 17.66 13.30 12.79
C LYS A 118 18.06 14.33 13.88
N PRO A 119 18.91 15.33 13.61
CA PRO A 119 19.27 16.33 14.63
C PRO A 119 18.05 17.12 15.13
N ILE A 120 17.09 17.41 14.25
CA ILE A 120 15.85 18.12 14.61
C ILE A 120 15.01 17.25 15.56
N ALA A 121 14.82 15.96 15.22
CA ALA A 121 14.07 15.03 16.05
C ALA A 121 14.67 14.88 17.45
N LEU A 122 15.99 14.75 17.55
CA LEU A 122 16.69 14.63 18.83
C LEU A 122 16.63 15.93 19.66
N ALA A 123 16.79 17.09 19.03
CA ALA A 123 16.65 18.39 19.70
C ALA A 123 15.24 18.58 20.26
N ARG A 124 14.20 18.36 19.43
CA ARG A 124 12.79 18.46 19.83
C ARG A 124 12.45 17.51 20.98
N LYS A 125 12.97 16.26 20.93
CA LYS A 125 12.83 15.30 22.04
C LYS A 125 13.45 15.83 23.33
N THR A 126 14.67 16.36 23.27
CA THR A 126 15.37 16.91 24.44
C THR A 126 14.61 18.09 25.06
N GLU A 127 13.92 18.88 24.23
CA GLU A 127 13.07 19.98 24.66
C GLU A 127 11.71 19.52 25.25
N GLY A 128 11.43 18.21 25.28
CA GLY A 128 10.15 17.66 25.75
C GLY A 128 9.00 17.84 24.74
N ARG A 129 9.31 18.13 23.49
CA ARG A 129 8.34 18.35 22.39
C ARG A 129 8.72 17.50 21.18
N PRO A 130 8.74 16.16 21.28
CA PRO A 130 9.15 15.29 20.19
C PRO A 130 8.30 15.54 18.94
N LEU A 131 8.89 15.33 17.75
CA LEU A 131 8.14 15.35 16.50
C LEU A 131 7.08 14.25 16.53
N ARG A 132 5.89 14.56 16.03
CA ARG A 132 4.74 13.65 15.97
C ARG A 132 4.45 13.26 14.54
N PHE A 133 4.61 11.96 14.24
CA PHE A 133 4.28 11.40 12.94
C PHE A 133 3.00 10.56 13.02
N ALA A 134 2.06 10.81 12.10
CA ALA A 134 0.83 10.03 12.01
C ALA A 134 0.94 8.89 10.99
N LYS A 135 0.16 7.86 11.25
CA LYS A 135 -0.09 6.71 10.39
C LYS A 135 -1.58 6.37 10.39
N THR A 136 -2.03 5.65 9.38
CA THR A 136 -3.47 5.35 9.23
C THR A 136 -3.97 4.26 10.16
N HIS A 137 -3.10 3.30 10.49
CA HIS A 137 -3.40 2.16 11.37
C HIS A 137 -2.10 1.54 11.89
N ARG A 138 -2.15 0.88 13.08
CA ARG A 138 -0.97 0.20 13.64
C ARG A 138 -0.46 -0.97 12.79
N TYR A 139 -1.37 -1.65 12.09
CA TYR A 139 -1.08 -2.70 11.12
C TYR A 139 -1.32 -2.14 9.72
N SER A 140 -0.40 -1.30 9.23
CA SER A 140 -0.44 -0.71 7.89
C SER A 140 0.93 -0.65 7.26
N CYS A 141 1.01 -0.76 5.95
CA CYS A 141 2.25 -0.55 5.22
C CYS A 141 2.80 0.86 5.46
N HIS A 142 1.95 1.87 5.55
CA HIS A 142 2.30 3.24 5.95
C HIS A 142 3.12 3.30 7.24
N ASN A 143 2.65 2.58 8.29
CA ASN A 143 3.37 2.48 9.56
C ASN A 143 4.75 1.82 9.39
N TYR A 144 4.81 0.73 8.62
CA TYR A 144 6.05 -0.01 8.48
C TYR A 144 7.05 0.69 7.58
N MET A 145 6.62 1.33 6.49
CA MET A 145 7.49 2.13 5.63
C MET A 145 8.06 3.35 6.36
N GLN A 146 7.22 4.07 7.09
CA GLN A 146 7.66 5.22 7.88
C GLN A 146 8.64 4.80 8.99
N ARG A 147 8.34 3.72 9.72
CA ARG A 147 9.24 3.17 10.74
C ARG A 147 10.55 2.66 10.14
N TYR A 148 10.47 1.97 9.01
CA TYR A 148 11.63 1.43 8.31
C TYR A 148 12.58 2.55 7.88
N TRP A 149 12.04 3.60 7.25
CA TRP A 149 12.81 4.77 6.84
C TRP A 149 13.45 5.49 8.03
N LEU A 150 12.68 5.83 9.06
CA LEU A 150 13.19 6.50 10.26
C LEU A 150 14.32 5.69 10.91
N ALA A 151 14.12 4.39 11.10
CA ALA A 151 15.10 3.50 11.70
C ALA A 151 16.36 3.36 10.85
N GLY A 152 16.23 3.20 9.52
CA GLY A 152 17.38 3.17 8.60
C GLY A 152 18.20 4.45 8.61
N CYS A 153 17.58 5.60 8.97
CA CYS A 153 18.26 6.87 9.19
C CYS A 153 18.76 7.05 10.63
N GLY A 154 18.60 6.05 11.49
CA GLY A 154 19.04 6.05 12.88
C GLY A 154 18.20 6.95 13.80
N ILE A 155 16.90 7.10 13.49
CA ILE A 155 15.86 7.71 14.33
C ILE A 155 14.98 6.58 14.86
N ARG A 156 14.80 6.46 16.18
CA ARG A 156 14.00 5.39 16.80
C ARG A 156 12.51 5.76 16.83
N PRO A 157 11.66 5.08 16.00
CA PRO A 157 10.23 5.38 15.97
C PRO A 157 9.54 4.97 17.28
N GLY A 158 8.86 5.90 17.92
CA GLY A 158 8.22 5.72 19.22
C GLY A 158 9.09 6.13 20.42
N GLU A 159 10.38 6.45 20.20
CA GLU A 159 11.29 6.94 21.23
C GLU A 159 11.84 8.34 20.90
N ASP A 160 12.37 8.52 19.69
CA ASP A 160 12.94 9.81 19.24
C ASP A 160 11.88 10.68 18.57
N VAL A 161 10.85 10.04 18.02
CA VAL A 161 9.63 10.64 17.45
C VAL A 161 8.41 9.91 17.97
N GLU A 162 7.31 10.61 18.23
CA GLU A 162 6.03 10.02 18.57
C GLU A 162 5.32 9.47 17.32
N MET A 163 4.62 8.34 17.46
CA MET A 163 3.90 7.69 16.38
C MET A 163 2.41 7.57 16.74
N THR A 164 1.56 8.45 16.19
CA THR A 164 0.12 8.47 16.44
C THR A 164 -0.69 7.85 15.30
N VAL A 165 -1.98 7.64 15.53
CA VAL A 165 -2.93 7.14 14.51
C VAL A 165 -3.95 8.23 14.22
N VAL A 166 -4.05 8.62 12.94
CA VAL A 166 -5.05 9.55 12.43
C VAL A 166 -5.71 8.90 11.21
N PRO A 167 -7.05 8.89 11.09
CA PRO A 167 -7.70 8.41 9.88
C PRO A 167 -7.34 9.29 8.67
N PRO A 168 -7.22 8.71 7.45
CA PRO A 168 -6.76 9.43 6.25
C PRO A 168 -7.46 10.78 5.99
N PRO A 169 -8.79 10.90 6.07
CA PRO A 169 -9.47 12.16 5.77
C PRO A 169 -9.16 13.31 6.73
N PHE A 170 -8.56 13.04 7.89
CA PHE A 170 -8.27 14.04 8.93
C PHE A 170 -6.79 14.42 9.02
N MET A 171 -5.92 13.79 8.21
CA MET A 171 -4.48 14.02 8.32
C MET A 171 -4.06 15.43 7.92
N SER A 172 -4.66 15.97 6.85
CA SER A 172 -4.38 17.34 6.37
C SER A 172 -4.76 18.38 7.43
N ASP A 173 -5.92 18.21 8.07
CA ASP A 173 -6.40 19.15 9.12
C ASP A 173 -5.54 19.05 10.39
N ALA A 174 -5.18 17.83 10.80
CA ALA A 174 -4.29 17.61 11.94
C ALA A 174 -2.90 18.23 11.73
N LEU A 175 -2.38 18.15 10.48
CA LEU A 175 -1.12 18.80 10.11
C LEU A 175 -1.25 20.33 10.16
N ALA A 176 -2.32 20.90 9.61
CA ALA A 176 -2.61 22.33 9.63
C ALA A 176 -2.79 22.87 11.05
N ALA A 177 -3.42 22.10 11.95
CA ALA A 177 -3.59 22.44 13.35
C ALA A 177 -2.30 22.30 14.19
N GLY A 178 -1.21 21.76 13.62
CA GLY A 178 0.03 21.48 14.35
C GLY A 178 -0.13 20.35 15.39
N GLU A 179 -1.15 19.49 15.25
CA GLU A 179 -1.33 18.31 16.09
C GLU A 179 -0.35 17.21 15.73
N ILE A 180 0.13 17.19 14.48
CA ILE A 180 1.18 16.33 13.95
C ILE A 180 2.17 17.15 13.13
N ASP A 181 3.43 16.68 13.03
CA ASP A 181 4.49 17.32 12.25
C ASP A 181 4.64 16.67 10.87
N GLY A 182 4.12 15.45 10.70
CA GLY A 182 4.11 14.73 9.44
C GLY A 182 3.29 13.44 9.50
N TYR A 183 3.10 12.80 8.36
CA TYR A 183 2.36 11.56 8.25
C TYR A 183 2.76 10.76 7.02
N CYS A 184 2.36 9.48 6.98
CA CYS A 184 2.39 8.65 5.80
C CYS A 184 0.97 8.17 5.47
N VAL A 185 0.51 8.40 4.25
CA VAL A 185 -0.82 8.00 3.78
C VAL A 185 -0.77 7.68 2.28
N ALA A 186 -1.81 7.04 1.76
CA ALA A 186 -1.99 6.89 0.32
C ALA A 186 -2.68 8.12 -0.28
N ASP A 187 -2.34 8.43 -1.54
CA ASP A 187 -3.01 9.48 -2.29
C ASP A 187 -4.54 9.17 -2.43
N PRO A 188 -5.43 10.19 -2.43
CA PRO A 188 -5.15 11.60 -2.72
C PRO A 188 -4.89 12.48 -1.49
N TRP A 189 -4.82 11.92 -0.28
CA TRP A 189 -4.76 12.73 0.95
C TRP A 189 -3.45 13.50 1.12
N ASP A 190 -2.35 13.02 0.53
CA ASP A 190 -1.09 13.76 0.43
C ASP A 190 -1.24 14.96 -0.50
N SER A 191 -1.73 14.73 -1.71
CA SER A 191 -1.96 15.77 -2.72
C SER A 191 -2.96 16.83 -2.26
N MET A 192 -4.00 16.44 -1.53
CA MET A 192 -4.99 17.38 -0.95
C MET A 192 -4.34 18.30 0.09
N ALA A 193 -3.48 17.79 0.96
CA ALA A 193 -2.78 18.63 1.94
C ALA A 193 -1.81 19.61 1.28
N VAL A 194 -1.16 19.19 0.19
CA VAL A 194 -0.30 20.09 -0.60
C VAL A 194 -1.12 21.18 -1.27
N ASP A 195 -2.23 20.83 -1.93
CA ASP A 195 -3.09 21.82 -2.61
C ASP A 195 -3.71 22.82 -1.60
N ALA A 196 -4.06 22.36 -0.41
CA ALA A 196 -4.52 23.23 0.69
C ALA A 196 -3.40 24.11 1.29
N GLY A 197 -2.14 23.87 0.93
CA GLY A 197 -1.00 24.61 1.48
C GLY A 197 -0.61 24.18 2.91
N HIS A 198 -1.12 23.04 3.40
CA HIS A 198 -0.90 22.55 4.75
C HIS A 198 0.42 21.80 4.90
N GLY A 199 0.95 21.20 3.83
CA GLY A 199 2.16 20.40 3.89
C GLY A 199 2.92 20.28 2.57
N THR A 200 4.04 19.59 2.65
CA THR A 200 4.93 19.27 1.53
C THR A 200 5.21 17.77 1.53
N ILE A 201 5.04 17.13 0.39
CA ILE A 201 5.47 15.74 0.16
C ILE A 201 6.99 15.74 0.08
N ILE A 202 7.64 14.97 0.95
CA ILE A 202 9.10 14.88 1.01
C ILE A 202 9.66 13.59 0.43
N LEU A 203 8.89 12.50 0.51
CA LEU A 203 9.25 11.17 0.01
C LEU A 203 8.00 10.42 -0.46
N ALA A 204 8.15 9.59 -1.49
CA ALA A 204 7.21 8.53 -1.78
C ALA A 204 7.71 7.19 -1.19
N THR A 205 6.82 6.29 -0.85
CA THR A 205 7.21 4.97 -0.30
C THR A 205 7.99 4.12 -1.29
N SER A 206 7.82 4.34 -2.60
CA SER A 206 8.63 3.70 -3.65
C SER A 206 10.11 4.11 -3.63
N GLN A 207 10.47 5.21 -2.93
CA GLN A 207 11.87 5.56 -2.67
C GLN A 207 12.43 4.80 -1.46
N ILE A 208 11.56 4.32 -0.55
CA ILE A 208 11.96 3.51 0.61
C ILE A 208 12.09 2.04 0.23
N TRP A 209 11.11 1.52 -0.50
CA TRP A 209 11.11 0.19 -1.11
C TRP A 209 10.50 0.26 -2.50
N ARG A 210 11.32 0.06 -3.53
CA ARG A 210 10.96 0.27 -4.95
C ARG A 210 9.68 -0.46 -5.37
N ARG A 211 9.45 -1.67 -4.88
CA ARG A 211 8.27 -2.50 -5.18
C ARG A 211 7.58 -2.92 -3.88
N GLY A 212 7.33 -1.93 -3.02
CA GLY A 212 6.71 -2.14 -1.72
C GLY A 212 5.26 -2.60 -1.83
N THR A 213 4.92 -3.67 -1.10
CA THR A 213 3.53 -4.16 -1.03
C THR A 213 2.63 -3.17 -0.30
N GLU A 214 1.36 -3.11 -0.70
CA GLU A 214 0.40 -2.18 -0.13
C GLU A 214 -0.95 -2.85 0.17
N LYS A 215 -2.05 -2.43 -0.50
CA LYS A 215 -3.37 -2.98 -0.25
C LYS A 215 -3.61 -4.27 -1.05
N VAL A 216 -4.52 -5.04 -0.51
CA VAL A 216 -4.95 -6.30 -1.11
C VAL A 216 -6.47 -6.36 -1.20
N LEU A 217 -6.97 -7.16 -2.13
CA LEU A 217 -8.34 -7.64 -2.05
C LEU A 217 -8.39 -8.69 -0.95
N ALA A 218 -8.98 -8.35 0.19
CA ALA A 218 -9.13 -9.27 1.31
C ALA A 218 -10.51 -9.96 1.26
N VAL A 219 -10.51 -11.26 1.51
CA VAL A 219 -11.72 -12.10 1.55
C VAL A 219 -11.66 -13.01 2.77
N ARG A 220 -12.78 -13.30 3.41
CA ARG A 220 -12.84 -14.36 4.43
C ARG A 220 -12.50 -15.72 3.79
N ARG A 221 -11.59 -16.49 4.39
CA ARG A 221 -11.15 -17.77 3.80
C ARG A 221 -12.31 -18.72 3.49
N PRO A 222 -13.27 -18.98 4.40
CA PRO A 222 -14.39 -19.87 4.08
C PRO A 222 -15.25 -19.35 2.92
N HIS A 223 -15.38 -18.02 2.78
CA HIS A 223 -16.15 -17.42 1.70
C HIS A 223 -15.44 -17.55 0.35
N LEU A 224 -14.13 -17.31 0.30
CA LEU A 224 -13.31 -17.56 -0.88
C LEU A 224 -13.43 -19.04 -1.35
N GLU A 225 -13.30 -19.97 -0.41
CA GLU A 225 -13.34 -21.40 -0.72
C GLU A 225 -14.72 -21.87 -1.21
N SER A 226 -15.80 -21.31 -0.66
CA SER A 226 -17.16 -21.67 -1.05
C SER A 226 -17.62 -21.04 -2.37
N LYS A 227 -17.02 -19.91 -2.78
CA LYS A 227 -17.35 -19.16 -4.01
C LYS A 227 -16.12 -18.92 -4.88
N ARG A 228 -15.24 -19.89 -4.97
CA ARG A 228 -13.95 -19.77 -5.64
C ARG A 228 -14.08 -19.25 -7.06
N ASP A 229 -14.98 -19.81 -7.85
CA ASP A 229 -15.20 -19.43 -9.26
C ASP A 229 -15.59 -17.95 -9.40
N VAL A 230 -16.40 -17.44 -8.46
CA VAL A 230 -16.84 -16.04 -8.42
C VAL A 230 -15.66 -15.10 -8.13
N PHE A 231 -14.80 -15.48 -7.19
CA PHE A 231 -13.61 -14.67 -6.89
C PHE A 231 -12.55 -14.77 -7.97
N GLU A 232 -12.42 -15.92 -8.66
CA GLU A 232 -11.57 -16.04 -9.83
C GLU A 232 -12.06 -15.16 -10.99
N ALA A 233 -13.38 -15.05 -11.20
CA ALA A 233 -13.97 -14.11 -12.15
C ALA A 233 -13.67 -12.65 -11.76
N LEU A 234 -13.76 -12.30 -10.47
CA LEU A 234 -13.40 -10.97 -9.98
C LEU A 234 -11.90 -10.67 -10.23
N ILE A 235 -11.02 -11.62 -10.03
CA ILE A 235 -9.57 -11.47 -10.31
C ILE A 235 -9.35 -11.16 -11.79
N ARG A 236 -10.02 -11.87 -12.71
CA ARG A 236 -9.93 -11.62 -14.16
C ARG A 236 -10.42 -10.22 -14.52
N ALA A 237 -11.55 -9.81 -13.96
CA ALA A 237 -12.09 -8.45 -14.16
C ALA A 237 -11.14 -7.36 -13.66
N MET A 238 -10.59 -7.51 -12.45
CA MET A 238 -9.62 -6.55 -11.90
C MET A 238 -8.30 -6.56 -12.65
N ARG A 239 -7.87 -7.70 -13.21
CA ARG A 239 -6.65 -7.76 -14.03
C ARG A 239 -6.80 -6.96 -15.32
N LYS A 240 -7.98 -7.00 -15.97
CA LYS A 240 -8.32 -6.14 -17.12
C LYS A 240 -8.32 -4.65 -16.72
N ALA A 241 -8.93 -4.34 -15.57
CA ALA A 241 -8.95 -2.98 -15.05
C ALA A 241 -7.53 -2.46 -14.72
N ALA A 242 -6.66 -3.32 -14.19
CA ALA A 242 -5.26 -2.96 -13.93
C ALA A 242 -4.50 -2.62 -15.22
N ALA A 243 -4.68 -3.39 -16.29
CA ALA A 243 -4.09 -3.09 -17.59
C ALA A 243 -4.60 -1.74 -18.15
N GLN A 244 -5.90 -1.50 -18.04
CA GLN A 244 -6.53 -0.26 -18.50
C GLN A 244 -6.14 0.96 -17.63
N SER A 245 -5.90 0.76 -16.33
CA SER A 245 -5.57 1.86 -15.40
C SER A 245 -4.23 2.55 -15.70
N VAL A 246 -3.34 1.88 -16.40
CA VAL A 246 -2.02 2.43 -16.79
C VAL A 246 -1.98 2.91 -18.25
N ASP A 247 -3.11 2.85 -18.96
CA ASP A 247 -3.23 3.40 -20.31
C ASP A 247 -3.40 4.93 -20.26
N PRO A 248 -2.46 5.71 -20.82
CA PRO A 248 -2.56 7.17 -20.83
C PRO A 248 -3.83 7.72 -21.48
N GLU A 249 -4.41 7.01 -22.45
CA GLU A 249 -5.66 7.42 -23.10
C GLU A 249 -6.86 7.33 -22.14
N ALA A 250 -6.81 6.42 -21.16
CA ALA A 250 -7.86 6.21 -20.18
C ALA A 250 -7.75 7.12 -18.92
N PHE A 251 -6.61 7.77 -18.68
CA PHE A 251 -6.37 8.51 -17.43
C PHE A 251 -7.46 9.55 -17.13
N ARG A 252 -7.92 10.30 -18.13
CA ARG A 252 -8.94 11.35 -17.94
C ARG A 252 -10.31 10.78 -17.60
N GLU A 253 -10.68 9.66 -18.20
CA GLU A 253 -11.92 8.95 -17.94
C GLU A 253 -11.87 8.30 -16.55
N ASN A 254 -10.79 7.60 -16.24
CA ASN A 254 -10.58 6.98 -14.93
C ASN A 254 -10.64 8.01 -13.80
N ALA A 255 -9.97 9.16 -13.97
CA ALA A 255 -10.03 10.24 -12.98
C ALA A 255 -11.46 10.79 -12.82
N ALA A 256 -12.24 10.89 -13.90
CA ALA A 256 -13.64 11.36 -13.84
C ALA A 256 -14.57 10.33 -13.14
N ILE A 257 -14.36 9.04 -13.39
CA ILE A 257 -15.09 7.97 -12.68
C ILE A 257 -14.78 8.04 -11.19
N LEU A 258 -13.52 8.02 -10.83
CA LEU A 258 -13.06 7.98 -9.44
C LEU A 258 -13.43 9.24 -8.65
N ALA A 259 -13.60 10.39 -9.32
CA ALA A 259 -14.00 11.65 -8.70
C ALA A 259 -15.47 11.69 -8.25
N ARG A 260 -16.30 10.72 -8.63
CA ARG A 260 -17.70 10.68 -8.21
C ARG A 260 -17.80 10.48 -6.69
N ASP A 261 -18.82 11.10 -6.08
CA ASP A 261 -19.02 11.11 -4.63
C ASP A 261 -19.18 9.71 -4.02
N GLU A 262 -19.73 8.77 -4.77
CA GLU A 262 -19.88 7.37 -4.36
C GLU A 262 -18.54 6.62 -4.29
N TYR A 263 -17.48 7.12 -4.94
CA TYR A 263 -16.16 6.52 -4.99
C TYR A 263 -15.15 7.29 -4.13
N ILE A 264 -14.11 7.88 -4.74
CA ILE A 264 -13.11 8.64 -3.98
C ILE A 264 -13.68 10.01 -3.57
N GLY A 265 -14.42 10.68 -4.47
CA GLY A 265 -15.12 11.93 -4.15
C GLY A 265 -14.16 13.11 -3.93
N VAL A 266 -13.07 13.17 -4.69
CA VAL A 266 -12.06 14.24 -4.66
C VAL A 266 -11.96 14.85 -6.05
N ASP A 267 -11.49 16.11 -6.13
CA ASP A 267 -11.34 16.82 -7.39
C ASP A 267 -10.59 15.98 -8.43
N LYS A 268 -11.20 15.90 -9.61
CA LYS A 268 -10.66 15.14 -10.73
C LYS A 268 -9.22 15.52 -11.10
N ALA A 269 -8.85 16.79 -10.96
CA ALA A 269 -7.50 17.24 -11.30
C ALA A 269 -6.45 16.65 -10.35
N ILE A 270 -6.79 16.47 -9.08
CA ILE A 270 -5.92 15.79 -8.11
C ILE A 270 -5.75 14.34 -8.51
N LEU A 271 -6.86 13.62 -8.75
CA LEU A 271 -6.83 12.22 -9.12
C LEU A 271 -6.10 11.98 -10.45
N LEU A 272 -6.25 12.88 -11.41
CA LEU A 272 -5.53 12.80 -12.68
C LEU A 272 -4.01 12.93 -12.49
N ARG A 273 -3.57 13.81 -11.58
CA ARG A 273 -2.13 13.92 -11.25
C ARG A 273 -1.59 12.62 -10.65
N SER A 274 -2.34 12.01 -9.77
CA SER A 274 -1.96 10.72 -9.13
C SER A 274 -1.86 9.59 -10.16
N ILE A 275 -2.88 9.42 -11.01
CA ILE A 275 -2.91 8.38 -12.05
C ILE A 275 -1.78 8.56 -13.06
N SER A 276 -1.51 9.82 -13.46
CA SER A 276 -0.46 10.13 -14.44
C SER A 276 0.92 10.31 -13.83
N GLU A 277 1.06 10.03 -12.53
CA GLU A 277 2.34 10.14 -11.78
C GLU A 277 2.99 11.54 -11.86
N ASN A 278 2.16 12.59 -12.05
CA ASN A 278 2.61 13.99 -12.09
C ASN A 278 2.21 14.71 -10.79
N LEU A 279 2.95 14.43 -9.71
CA LEU A 279 2.63 14.92 -8.38
C LEU A 279 3.08 16.37 -8.16
N VAL A 280 2.25 17.17 -7.51
CA VAL A 280 2.65 18.47 -6.96
C VAL A 280 3.17 18.20 -5.53
N LEU A 281 4.47 18.37 -5.33
CA LEU A 281 5.11 18.04 -4.06
C LEU A 281 4.98 19.16 -3.02
N SER A 282 4.82 20.41 -3.46
CA SER A 282 4.66 21.58 -2.59
C SER A 282 3.75 22.61 -3.28
N ASN A 283 2.92 23.27 -2.49
CA ASN A 283 1.98 24.28 -3.02
C ASN A 283 2.68 25.36 -3.86
N GLY A 284 2.09 25.70 -5.00
CA GLY A 284 2.63 26.70 -5.94
C GLY A 284 3.87 26.26 -6.73
N LYS A 285 4.29 25.00 -6.62
CA LYS A 285 5.36 24.43 -7.44
C LYS A 285 4.80 23.65 -8.62
N PRO A 286 5.55 23.54 -9.74
CA PRO A 286 5.13 22.70 -10.86
C PRO A 286 5.06 21.24 -10.45
N PRO A 287 4.23 20.43 -11.14
CA PRO A 287 4.21 18.98 -10.93
C PRO A 287 5.55 18.34 -11.32
N VAL A 288 5.91 17.29 -10.61
CA VAL A 288 7.08 16.46 -10.86
C VAL A 288 6.59 15.11 -11.34
N HIS A 289 7.09 14.64 -12.48
CA HIS A 289 6.82 13.27 -12.92
C HIS A 289 7.61 12.31 -12.04
N PHE A 290 6.90 11.41 -11.35
CA PHE A 290 7.44 10.45 -10.43
C PHE A 290 7.04 9.04 -10.85
N PRO A 291 7.82 8.41 -11.75
CA PRO A 291 7.52 7.05 -12.22
C PRO A 291 7.54 6.06 -11.06
N ASP A 292 6.65 5.09 -11.12
CA ASP A 292 6.47 4.06 -10.09
C ASP A 292 5.96 4.61 -8.74
N PHE A 293 5.33 5.79 -8.72
CA PHE A 293 4.66 6.28 -7.52
C PHE A 293 3.60 5.29 -7.05
N MET A 294 2.73 4.87 -7.97
CA MET A 294 1.71 3.86 -7.74
C MET A 294 1.76 2.83 -8.87
N PHE A 295 2.28 1.64 -8.57
CA PHE A 295 2.54 0.61 -9.57
C PHE A 295 1.41 -0.42 -9.59
N GLN A 296 0.48 -0.29 -10.54
CA GLN A 296 -0.77 -1.05 -10.58
C GLN A 296 -0.81 -2.19 -11.60
N TYR A 297 0.12 -2.22 -12.55
CA TYR A 297 0.17 -3.21 -13.62
C TYR A 297 1.61 -3.44 -14.09
N GLY A 298 1.87 -4.61 -14.67
CA GLY A 298 3.22 -5.03 -15.09
C GLY A 298 4.00 -5.71 -13.96
N GLU A 299 5.10 -6.35 -14.28
CA GLU A 299 6.06 -6.95 -13.34
C GLU A 299 5.41 -7.79 -12.22
N ALA A 300 4.29 -8.45 -12.49
CA ALA A 300 3.49 -9.15 -11.47
C ALA A 300 3.06 -8.26 -10.28
N ALA A 301 2.73 -6.97 -10.51
CA ALA A 301 2.27 -6.05 -9.48
C ALA A 301 1.05 -6.55 -8.70
N ASN A 302 0.14 -7.25 -9.40
CA ASN A 302 -1.09 -7.78 -8.80
C ASN A 302 -0.94 -9.19 -8.23
N PHE A 303 0.23 -9.82 -8.43
CA PHE A 303 0.48 -11.16 -7.92
C PHE A 303 0.66 -11.11 -6.40
N PRO A 304 -0.08 -11.94 -5.64
CA PRO A 304 0.03 -11.96 -4.19
C PRO A 304 1.27 -12.76 -3.76
N TRP A 305 2.43 -12.12 -3.79
CA TRP A 305 3.70 -12.72 -3.38
C TRP A 305 3.67 -13.12 -1.90
N MET A 306 3.93 -14.38 -1.60
CA MET A 306 4.01 -14.85 -0.21
C MET A 306 5.17 -14.19 0.55
N SER A 307 6.26 -13.81 -0.14
CA SER A 307 7.35 -13.02 0.43
C SER A 307 6.91 -11.67 0.98
N HIS A 308 5.89 -11.02 0.40
CA HIS A 308 5.30 -9.81 0.96
C HIS A 308 4.67 -10.07 2.34
N GLY A 309 3.94 -11.18 2.47
CA GLY A 309 3.38 -11.61 3.76
C GLY A 309 4.46 -11.86 4.80
N GLY A 310 5.52 -12.55 4.41
CA GLY A 310 6.68 -12.82 5.26
C GLY A 310 7.39 -11.55 5.72
N TRP A 311 7.66 -10.62 4.79
CA TRP A 311 8.28 -9.34 5.14
C TRP A 311 7.41 -8.52 6.11
N LEU A 312 6.12 -8.42 5.86
CA LEU A 312 5.19 -7.70 6.73
C LEU A 312 5.14 -8.29 8.14
N TYR A 313 5.15 -9.62 8.26
CA TYR A 313 5.20 -10.27 9.57
C TYR A 313 6.53 -10.03 10.30
N THR A 314 7.66 -10.02 9.58
CA THR A 314 8.94 -9.65 10.21
C THR A 314 8.93 -8.21 10.73
N GLN A 315 8.26 -7.28 10.04
CA GLN A 315 8.08 -5.92 10.58
C GLN A 315 7.19 -5.91 11.83
N MET A 316 6.13 -6.72 11.89
CA MET A 316 5.33 -6.85 13.12
C MET A 316 6.19 -7.33 14.30
N ALA A 317 7.02 -8.32 14.08
CA ALA A 317 7.95 -8.84 15.10
C ALA A 317 9.02 -7.81 15.47
N ARG A 318 9.66 -7.17 14.48
CA ARG A 318 10.68 -6.12 14.70
C ARG A 318 10.17 -4.98 15.57
N TRP A 319 8.91 -4.59 15.38
CA TRP A 319 8.31 -3.47 16.12
C TRP A 319 7.56 -3.90 17.39
N GLY A 320 7.80 -5.13 17.86
CA GLY A 320 7.26 -5.62 19.13
C GLY A 320 5.73 -5.79 19.16
N GLN A 321 5.09 -5.92 17.99
CA GLN A 321 3.65 -6.15 17.90
C GLN A 321 3.28 -7.62 18.10
N THR A 322 4.23 -8.52 17.89
CA THR A 322 4.18 -9.96 18.19
C THR A 322 5.59 -10.48 18.46
N GLN A 323 5.69 -11.67 19.05
CA GLN A 323 6.95 -12.43 19.05
C GLN A 323 7.03 -13.27 17.77
N PHE A 324 8.22 -13.37 17.19
CA PHE A 324 8.40 -14.18 15.99
C PHE A 324 8.23 -15.68 16.30
N SER A 325 7.35 -16.33 15.53
CA SER A 325 7.24 -17.79 15.48
C SER A 325 7.19 -18.26 14.02
N ASP A 326 7.71 -19.48 13.74
CA ASP A 326 7.70 -20.03 12.38
C ASP A 326 6.26 -20.35 11.95
N ALA A 327 5.40 -20.81 12.87
CA ALA A 327 3.99 -21.08 12.59
C ALA A 327 3.21 -19.81 12.16
N ASP A 328 3.43 -18.69 12.87
CA ASP A 328 2.79 -17.43 12.50
C ASP A 328 3.38 -16.84 11.20
N TYR A 329 4.68 -17.06 10.96
CA TYR A 329 5.32 -16.67 9.71
C TYR A 329 4.69 -17.41 8.51
N GLU A 330 4.54 -18.72 8.60
CA GLU A 330 3.87 -19.53 7.58
C GLU A 330 2.41 -19.09 7.38
N ALA A 331 1.70 -18.84 8.48
CA ALA A 331 0.31 -18.36 8.42
C ALA A 331 0.21 -16.98 7.75
N ALA A 332 1.14 -16.07 8.02
CA ALA A 332 1.22 -14.75 7.41
C ALA A 332 1.50 -14.83 5.89
N CYS A 333 2.46 -15.67 5.48
CA CYS A 333 2.71 -15.98 4.07
C CYS A 333 1.47 -16.57 3.40
N GLY A 334 0.77 -17.49 4.08
CA GLY A 334 -0.44 -18.19 3.60
C GLY A 334 -1.69 -17.31 3.48
N VAL A 335 -1.66 -16.06 3.94
CA VAL A 335 -2.70 -15.06 3.63
C VAL A 335 -2.69 -14.73 2.14
N PHE A 336 -1.52 -14.70 1.51
CA PHE A 336 -1.33 -14.37 0.09
C PHE A 336 -1.55 -15.61 -0.76
N ARG A 337 -2.66 -15.64 -1.51
CA ARG A 337 -3.16 -16.81 -2.23
C ARG A 337 -2.72 -16.80 -3.71
N ALA A 338 -1.43 -17.00 -3.93
CA ALA A 338 -0.85 -17.14 -5.27
C ALA A 338 -1.50 -18.27 -6.10
N ASP A 339 -1.96 -19.33 -5.45
CA ASP A 339 -2.67 -20.45 -6.05
C ASP A 339 -4.01 -20.03 -6.69
N VAL A 340 -4.77 -19.17 -6.01
CA VAL A 340 -6.06 -18.65 -6.50
C VAL A 340 -5.82 -17.71 -7.69
N TYR A 341 -4.83 -16.83 -7.58
CA TYR A 341 -4.46 -15.90 -8.64
C TYR A 341 -4.06 -16.65 -9.93
N ARG A 342 -3.18 -17.66 -9.81
CA ARG A 342 -2.79 -18.48 -10.96
C ARG A 342 -3.96 -19.25 -11.56
N SER A 343 -4.81 -19.84 -10.72
CA SER A 343 -6.01 -20.54 -11.19
C SER A 343 -6.90 -19.63 -12.02
N ALA A 344 -7.15 -18.41 -11.52
CA ALA A 344 -8.00 -17.42 -12.18
C ALA A 344 -7.49 -17.00 -13.58
N LEU A 345 -6.16 -16.90 -13.74
CA LEU A 345 -5.54 -16.33 -14.96
C LEU A 345 -4.86 -17.36 -15.86
N ARG A 346 -4.92 -18.64 -15.54
CA ARG A 346 -4.25 -19.69 -16.32
C ARG A 346 -4.65 -19.72 -17.80
N GLU A 347 -5.93 -19.44 -18.09
CA GLU A 347 -6.49 -19.53 -19.43
C GLU A 347 -6.62 -18.17 -20.14
N THR A 348 -6.19 -17.08 -19.49
CA THR A 348 -6.32 -15.73 -20.04
C THR A 348 -5.16 -15.33 -20.97
N GLY A 349 -4.09 -16.11 -20.98
CA GLY A 349 -2.83 -15.77 -21.68
C GLY A 349 -1.92 -14.84 -20.91
N ASP A 350 -2.25 -14.48 -19.65
CA ASP A 350 -1.37 -13.72 -18.78
C ASP A 350 -0.09 -14.51 -18.46
N VAL A 351 1.04 -13.79 -18.43
CA VAL A 351 2.30 -14.36 -17.97
C VAL A 351 2.31 -14.38 -16.45
N LEU A 352 2.47 -15.57 -15.86
CA LEU A 352 2.35 -15.79 -14.42
C LEU A 352 3.70 -16.19 -13.81
N PRO A 353 4.07 -15.66 -12.62
CA PRO A 353 5.28 -16.10 -11.93
C PRO A 353 5.25 -17.60 -11.61
N GLY A 354 6.38 -18.30 -11.85
CA GLY A 354 6.53 -19.71 -11.49
C GLY A 354 6.75 -19.95 -10.00
N ALA A 355 7.26 -18.95 -9.25
CA ALA A 355 7.50 -19.00 -7.81
C ALA A 355 6.39 -18.32 -7.02
N ASN A 356 6.20 -18.72 -5.74
CA ASN A 356 5.27 -18.04 -4.83
C ASN A 356 5.92 -16.88 -4.07
N SER A 357 7.24 -16.91 -3.95
CA SER A 357 8.05 -15.94 -3.22
C SER A 357 9.26 -15.52 -4.05
N LYS A 358 9.80 -14.38 -3.72
CA LYS A 358 11.05 -13.85 -4.27
C LYS A 358 11.87 -13.20 -3.16
N VAL A 359 13.16 -13.03 -3.36
CA VAL A 359 14.00 -12.24 -2.45
C VAL A 359 13.69 -10.76 -2.67
N GLU A 360 13.14 -10.10 -1.66
CA GLU A 360 12.82 -8.68 -1.74
C GLU A 360 14.09 -7.84 -1.54
N GLY A 361 14.23 -6.79 -2.35
CA GLY A 361 15.39 -5.90 -2.29
C GLY A 361 16.63 -6.39 -3.06
N SER A 362 16.55 -7.53 -3.76
CA SER A 362 17.73 -8.16 -4.40
C SER A 362 18.00 -7.69 -5.83
N LEU A 363 17.04 -7.06 -6.48
CA LEU A 363 17.17 -6.64 -7.87
C LEU A 363 17.56 -5.16 -7.95
N ASP A 364 18.64 -4.86 -8.67
CA ASP A 364 19.12 -3.51 -8.97
C ASP A 364 18.92 -3.10 -10.44
N ARG A 365 18.39 -4.01 -11.24
CA ARG A 365 18.15 -3.86 -12.69
C ARG A 365 17.04 -4.79 -13.15
N ILE A 366 16.63 -4.63 -14.40
CA ILE A 366 15.68 -5.52 -15.06
C ILE A 366 16.28 -6.92 -15.19
N MET A 367 15.58 -7.92 -14.67
CA MET A 367 15.99 -9.33 -14.69
C MET A 367 14.84 -10.22 -15.17
N PRO A 368 15.10 -11.18 -16.06
CA PRO A 368 14.12 -12.22 -16.38
C PRO A 368 13.90 -13.12 -15.16
N VAL A 369 12.66 -13.53 -14.98
CA VAL A 369 12.27 -14.42 -13.88
C VAL A 369 11.52 -15.64 -14.42
N PRO A 370 11.62 -16.80 -13.73
CA PRO A 370 10.90 -18.00 -14.12
C PRO A 370 9.40 -17.78 -14.14
N THR A 371 8.74 -18.25 -15.19
CA THR A 371 7.30 -18.18 -15.41
C THR A 371 6.76 -19.55 -15.78
N GLU A 372 5.43 -19.73 -15.63
CA GLU A 372 4.80 -20.96 -16.12
C GLU A 372 4.74 -20.99 -17.66
N GLN A 373 4.55 -19.83 -18.29
CA GLN A 373 4.50 -19.66 -19.75
C GLN A 373 4.96 -18.24 -20.11
N GLY A 374 5.64 -18.10 -21.25
CA GLY A 374 6.11 -16.81 -21.75
C GLY A 374 7.33 -16.27 -21.00
N GLU A 375 7.59 -14.99 -21.14
CA GLU A 375 8.71 -14.29 -20.51
C GLU A 375 8.17 -13.15 -19.62
N MET A 376 8.73 -13.04 -18.43
CA MET A 376 8.47 -11.94 -17.50
C MET A 376 9.80 -11.36 -17.04
N VAL A 377 9.80 -10.05 -16.86
CA VAL A 377 10.91 -9.36 -16.20
C VAL A 377 10.41 -8.71 -14.91
N LEU A 378 11.27 -8.64 -13.92
CA LEU A 378 11.11 -7.77 -12.75
C LEU A 378 12.22 -6.74 -12.78
N SER A 379 11.91 -5.52 -12.36
CA SER A 379 12.89 -4.43 -12.30
C SER A 379 13.42 -4.23 -10.88
N ASP A 380 14.10 -3.11 -10.68
CA ASP A 380 14.66 -2.68 -9.40
C ASP A 380 13.61 -2.76 -8.28
N ASN A 381 13.89 -3.57 -7.26
CA ASN A 381 13.02 -3.75 -6.09
C ASN A 381 13.72 -3.41 -4.76
N ARG A 382 14.85 -2.67 -4.79
CA ARG A 382 15.68 -2.40 -3.63
C ARG A 382 14.98 -1.61 -2.54
N PHE A 383 15.42 -1.87 -1.32
CA PHE A 383 15.23 -0.96 -0.19
C PHE A 383 16.29 0.15 -0.23
N PHE A 384 15.95 1.32 0.31
CA PHE A 384 16.83 2.50 0.26
C PHE A 384 18.15 2.32 1.02
N ASP A 385 18.18 1.43 2.00
CA ASP A 385 19.32 1.13 2.85
C ASP A 385 20.13 -0.10 2.41
N GLY A 386 19.75 -0.71 1.28
CA GLY A 386 20.44 -1.85 0.70
C GLY A 386 20.19 -3.19 1.39
N HIS A 387 19.29 -3.27 2.37
CA HIS A 387 18.91 -4.55 2.95
C HIS A 387 18.17 -5.41 1.92
N THR A 388 18.28 -6.74 2.08
CA THR A 388 17.53 -7.73 1.32
C THR A 388 16.75 -8.62 2.28
N PHE A 389 15.54 -8.99 1.91
CA PHE A 389 14.72 -9.93 2.66
C PHE A 389 14.62 -11.25 1.89
N ASP A 390 15.32 -12.27 2.39
CA ASP A 390 15.21 -13.64 1.93
C ASP A 390 14.07 -14.33 2.70
N PRO A 391 12.97 -14.74 2.03
CA PRO A 391 11.83 -15.37 2.71
C PRO A 391 12.18 -16.72 3.36
N ASP A 392 13.26 -17.37 2.95
CA ASP A 392 13.74 -18.62 3.55
C ASP A 392 14.59 -18.38 4.81
N ARG A 393 14.97 -17.11 5.08
CA ARG A 393 15.82 -16.71 6.21
C ARG A 393 15.27 -15.52 7.00
N PRO A 394 14.00 -15.56 7.43
CA PRO A 394 13.37 -14.39 8.09
C PRO A 394 14.03 -14.04 9.43
N ARG A 395 14.62 -15.01 10.16
CA ARG A 395 15.32 -14.75 11.42
C ARG A 395 16.65 -14.03 11.21
N ASP A 396 17.38 -14.34 10.13
CA ASP A 396 18.62 -13.66 9.77
C ASP A 396 18.33 -12.20 9.44
N TYR A 397 17.23 -11.95 8.69
CA TYR A 397 16.78 -10.59 8.39
C TYR A 397 16.44 -9.81 9.66
N LEU A 398 15.69 -10.40 10.60
CA LEU A 398 15.37 -9.73 11.87
C LEU A 398 16.63 -9.42 12.68
N SER A 399 17.61 -10.33 12.71
CA SER A 399 18.87 -10.14 13.45
C SER A 399 19.81 -9.10 12.83
N SER A 400 19.60 -8.71 11.56
CA SER A 400 20.41 -7.71 10.88
C SER A 400 20.13 -6.28 11.35
N PHE A 401 19.04 -6.04 12.06
CA PHE A 401 18.68 -4.71 12.56
C PHE A 401 19.21 -4.49 13.99
N ARG A 402 19.63 -3.27 14.26
CA ARG A 402 20.10 -2.85 15.60
C ARG A 402 18.95 -2.52 16.55
N PHE A 403 17.77 -2.16 16.01
CA PHE A 403 16.51 -1.85 16.69
C PHE A 403 15.34 -1.88 15.71
#